data_2f501f769b5f0a8bc69cea4b89242da2
#
_entry.id   2f501f769b5f0a8bc69cea4b89242da2
#
_cell.length_a   1.000
_cell.length_b   1.000
_cell.length_c   1.000
_cell.angle_alpha   90.00
_cell.angle_beta   90.00
_cell.angle_gamma   90.00
#
_symmetry.space_group_name_H-M   'P 1'
#
loop_
_entity.id
_entity.type
_entity.pdbx_description
1 polymer ?
#
loop_
_entity_poly.entity_id
_entity_poly.type
_entity_poly.pdbx_seq_one_letter_code
_entity_poly.pdbx_strand_id
1 'polypeptide(L)'
;MAINIRKATENDSPFLAKMMLQSSRAGKKDGIFDLIFNTNDDSKILPKLEALTKTTAKAHCNFNNFLIAELDGKSVGTLCSYEPRIATKEAFIDALQEVGCGENCVEALDVMSCCDFALNKRTLMFDFMEELEGFIDVGVLKTLMTKSLLTARLKGYRIGQALVEIGSLETILFYKKLGFKQVQEKECELYKEKFGRAGQVLLEIEF
;
A
#
# COMPACT_ATOMS: atom_id res chain seq x y z
N MET A 1 -17.49 -3.60 20.54
CA MET A 1 -17.04 -4.61 19.57
C MET A 1 -15.52 -4.63 19.57
N ALA A 2 -14.89 -5.80 19.59
CA ALA A 2 -13.43 -5.91 19.60
C ALA A 2 -12.92 -6.13 18.16
N ILE A 3 -11.95 -5.32 17.73
CA ILE A 3 -11.27 -5.52 16.44
C ILE A 3 -10.21 -6.58 16.63
N ASN A 4 -10.31 -7.69 15.88
CA ASN A 4 -9.31 -8.73 15.83
C ASN A 4 -8.33 -8.45 14.67
N ILE A 5 -7.01 -8.59 14.92
CA ILE A 5 -5.99 -8.43 13.89
C ILE A 5 -5.27 -9.76 13.69
N ARG A 6 -5.31 -10.25 12.44
CA ARG A 6 -4.61 -11.47 12.02
C ARG A 6 -3.75 -11.24 10.76
N LYS A 7 -2.86 -12.16 10.48
CA LYS A 7 -2.19 -12.22 9.19
C LYS A 7 -3.17 -12.61 8.10
N ALA A 8 -2.96 -12.07 6.91
CA ALA A 8 -3.69 -12.52 5.72
C ALA A 8 -3.25 -13.94 5.33
N THR A 9 -4.14 -14.62 4.66
CA THR A 9 -3.94 -15.92 4.01
C THR A 9 -4.27 -15.79 2.53
N GLU A 10 -3.94 -16.80 1.73
CA GLU A 10 -4.27 -16.80 0.30
C GLU A 10 -5.78 -16.65 0.03
N ASN A 11 -6.62 -17.15 0.93
CA ASN A 11 -8.08 -17.03 0.82
C ASN A 11 -8.58 -15.59 0.95
N ASP A 12 -7.77 -14.69 1.49
CA ASP A 12 -8.11 -13.27 1.62
C ASP A 12 -7.84 -12.46 0.35
N SER A 13 -7.21 -13.07 -0.67
CA SER A 13 -6.81 -12.38 -1.90
C SER A 13 -7.91 -11.56 -2.58
N PRO A 14 -9.17 -12.00 -2.65
CA PRO A 14 -10.24 -11.16 -3.20
C PRO A 14 -10.48 -9.88 -2.39
N PHE A 15 -10.40 -9.96 -1.07
CA PHE A 15 -10.53 -8.80 -0.19
C PHE A 15 -9.32 -7.87 -0.30
N LEU A 16 -8.10 -8.44 -0.33
CA LEU A 16 -6.87 -7.67 -0.53
C LEU A 16 -6.89 -6.92 -1.87
N ALA A 17 -7.29 -7.58 -2.97
CA ALA A 17 -7.42 -6.95 -4.29
C ALA A 17 -8.31 -5.70 -4.25
N LYS A 18 -9.46 -5.79 -3.58
CA LYS A 18 -10.37 -4.66 -3.41
C LYS A 18 -9.72 -3.52 -2.61
N MET A 19 -9.07 -3.83 -1.49
CA MET A 19 -8.42 -2.82 -0.66
C MET A 19 -7.23 -2.17 -1.35
N MET A 20 -6.41 -2.94 -2.08
CA MET A 20 -5.32 -2.42 -2.89
C MET A 20 -5.81 -1.47 -3.98
N LEU A 21 -6.89 -1.81 -4.68
CA LEU A 21 -7.47 -0.94 -5.70
C LEU A 21 -8.00 0.36 -5.09
N GLN A 22 -8.72 0.27 -3.97
CA GLN A 22 -9.23 1.43 -3.22
C GLN A 22 -8.08 2.36 -2.79
N SER A 23 -7.03 1.80 -2.18
CA SER A 23 -5.85 2.53 -1.74
C SER A 23 -5.12 3.22 -2.90
N SER A 24 -4.93 2.52 -4.00
CA SER A 24 -4.24 3.06 -5.17
C SER A 24 -4.95 4.27 -5.79
N ARG A 25 -6.27 4.27 -5.72
CA ARG A 25 -7.09 5.39 -6.21
C ARG A 25 -7.13 6.57 -5.23
N ALA A 26 -6.99 6.33 -3.95
CA ALA A 26 -6.99 7.36 -2.90
C ALA A 26 -8.14 8.38 -3.05
N GLY A 27 -9.36 7.88 -3.29
CA GLY A 27 -10.55 8.70 -3.52
C GLY A 27 -10.65 9.36 -4.90
N LYS A 28 -9.71 9.09 -5.82
CA LYS A 28 -9.74 9.53 -7.23
C LYS A 28 -10.40 8.48 -8.11
N LYS A 29 -10.65 8.85 -9.37
CA LYS A 29 -11.19 7.92 -10.37
C LYS A 29 -10.16 6.85 -10.76
N ASP A 30 -8.91 7.25 -10.96
CA ASP A 30 -7.85 6.39 -11.48
C ASP A 30 -6.64 6.41 -10.52
N GLY A 31 -6.03 5.25 -10.32
CA GLY A 31 -4.83 5.05 -9.54
C GLY A 31 -3.75 4.31 -10.31
N ILE A 32 -2.69 3.88 -9.64
CA ILE A 32 -1.56 3.22 -10.30
C ILE A 32 -1.97 1.91 -10.99
N PHE A 33 -2.87 1.12 -10.41
CA PHE A 33 -3.29 -0.14 -11.02
C PHE A 33 -4.17 0.06 -12.27
N ASP A 34 -4.93 1.17 -12.33
CA ASP A 34 -5.65 1.57 -13.53
C ASP A 34 -4.67 1.86 -14.68
N LEU A 35 -3.55 2.53 -14.38
CA LEU A 35 -2.49 2.81 -15.34
C LEU A 35 -1.74 1.54 -15.74
N ILE A 36 -1.32 0.71 -14.77
CA ILE A 36 -0.61 -0.56 -15.01
C ILE A 36 -1.41 -1.48 -15.93
N PHE A 37 -2.71 -1.64 -15.67
CA PHE A 37 -3.57 -2.54 -16.43
C PHE A 37 -4.26 -1.88 -17.62
N ASN A 38 -4.00 -0.59 -17.85
CA ASN A 38 -4.56 0.22 -18.92
C ASN A 38 -6.09 0.11 -19.02
N THR A 39 -6.78 0.16 -17.89
CA THR A 39 -8.24 0.10 -17.78
C THR A 39 -8.68 0.60 -16.41
N ASN A 40 -9.87 1.19 -16.32
CA ASN A 40 -10.52 1.55 -15.05
C ASN A 40 -11.76 0.69 -14.77
N ASP A 41 -11.88 -0.43 -15.46
CA ASP A 41 -12.95 -1.42 -15.28
C ASP A 41 -12.57 -2.39 -14.14
N ASP A 42 -13.20 -2.23 -12.99
CA ASP A 42 -12.94 -3.05 -11.79
C ASP A 42 -13.08 -4.55 -12.07
N SER A 43 -14.00 -4.95 -12.96
CA SER A 43 -14.21 -6.35 -13.31
C SER A 43 -12.99 -6.98 -14.01
N LYS A 44 -12.13 -6.16 -14.62
CA LYS A 44 -10.87 -6.57 -15.27
C LYS A 44 -9.67 -6.43 -14.35
N ILE A 45 -9.66 -5.43 -13.47
CA ILE A 45 -8.54 -5.15 -12.56
C ILE A 45 -8.54 -6.11 -11.38
N LEU A 46 -9.67 -6.31 -10.71
CA LEU A 46 -9.74 -7.11 -9.49
C LEU A 46 -9.21 -8.54 -9.65
N PRO A 47 -9.54 -9.31 -10.71
CA PRO A 47 -8.95 -10.64 -10.90
C PRO A 47 -7.43 -10.62 -11.06
N LYS A 48 -6.87 -9.58 -11.71
CA LYS A 48 -5.42 -9.43 -11.85
C LYS A 48 -4.75 -9.08 -10.53
N LEU A 49 -5.36 -8.21 -9.74
CA LEU A 49 -4.88 -7.89 -8.38
C LEU A 49 -4.97 -9.10 -7.45
N GLU A 50 -6.04 -9.87 -7.54
CA GLU A 50 -6.17 -11.12 -6.79
C GLU A 50 -5.04 -12.11 -7.15
N ALA A 51 -4.76 -12.29 -8.45
CA ALA A 51 -3.62 -13.10 -8.89
C ALA A 51 -2.28 -12.52 -8.41
N LEU A 52 -2.12 -11.19 -8.46
CA LEU A 52 -0.91 -10.48 -8.02
C LEU A 52 -0.58 -10.75 -6.55
N THR A 53 -1.59 -10.87 -5.68
CA THR A 53 -1.36 -11.20 -4.27
C THR A 53 -0.81 -12.61 -4.05
N LYS A 54 -0.97 -13.52 -5.02
CA LYS A 54 -0.59 -14.95 -4.95
C LYS A 54 0.67 -15.29 -5.74
N THR A 55 1.32 -14.31 -6.37
CA THR A 55 2.53 -14.53 -7.16
C THR A 55 3.67 -15.12 -6.34
N THR A 56 4.56 -15.85 -7.00
CA THR A 56 5.76 -16.44 -6.36
C THR A 56 6.83 -15.38 -6.08
N ALA A 57 6.83 -14.29 -6.84
CA ALA A 57 7.70 -13.15 -6.61
C ALA A 57 7.42 -12.51 -5.25
N LYS A 58 8.51 -12.12 -4.56
CA LYS A 58 8.42 -11.49 -3.23
C LYS A 58 8.09 -10.00 -3.31
N ALA A 59 7.08 -9.64 -4.09
CA ALA A 59 6.60 -8.28 -4.22
C ALA A 59 5.87 -7.79 -2.97
N HIS A 60 5.78 -6.48 -2.79
CA HIS A 60 5.05 -5.88 -1.67
C HIS A 60 3.56 -6.27 -1.66
N CYS A 61 2.96 -6.48 -2.82
CA CYS A 61 1.55 -6.89 -2.99
C CYS A 61 1.25 -8.33 -2.55
N ASN A 62 2.25 -9.17 -2.23
CA ASN A 62 2.00 -10.55 -1.82
C ASN A 62 1.22 -10.62 -0.51
N PHE A 63 0.22 -11.52 -0.41
CA PHE A 63 -0.67 -11.64 0.75
C PHE A 63 0.09 -11.82 2.08
N ASN A 64 1.28 -12.41 2.08
CA ASN A 64 2.11 -12.59 3.27
C ASN A 64 2.54 -11.28 3.95
N ASN A 65 2.46 -10.16 3.23
CA ASN A 65 2.82 -8.83 3.74
C ASN A 65 1.65 -8.12 4.43
N PHE A 66 0.45 -8.72 4.43
CA PHE A 66 -0.76 -8.06 4.92
C PHE A 66 -1.20 -8.52 6.30
N LEU A 67 -1.70 -7.55 7.07
CA LEU A 67 -2.57 -7.75 8.21
C LEU A 67 -4.00 -7.44 7.80
N ILE A 68 -4.95 -8.19 8.38
CA ILE A 68 -6.39 -7.98 8.22
C ILE A 68 -7.00 -7.64 9.58
N ALA A 69 -7.83 -6.61 9.59
CA ALA A 69 -8.72 -6.33 10.70
C ALA A 69 -10.06 -7.00 10.47
N GLU A 70 -10.54 -7.70 11.48
CA GLU A 70 -11.85 -8.32 11.50
C GLU A 70 -12.73 -7.74 12.61
N LEU A 71 -14.00 -7.54 12.29
CA LEU A 71 -15.04 -7.19 13.24
C LEU A 71 -16.20 -8.15 13.07
N ASP A 72 -16.59 -8.83 14.16
CA ASP A 72 -17.64 -9.84 14.16
C ASP A 72 -17.48 -10.90 13.05
N GLY A 73 -16.22 -11.33 12.82
CA GLY A 73 -15.85 -12.35 11.82
C GLY A 73 -15.83 -11.88 10.37
N LYS A 74 -16.00 -10.58 10.11
CA LYS A 74 -15.89 -9.99 8.77
C LYS A 74 -14.61 -9.19 8.62
N SER A 75 -13.90 -9.37 7.51
CA SER A 75 -12.75 -8.55 7.15
C SER A 75 -13.21 -7.13 6.83
N VAL A 76 -12.67 -6.13 7.54
CA VAL A 76 -13.10 -4.73 7.46
C VAL A 76 -11.98 -3.76 7.14
N GLY A 77 -10.71 -4.19 7.17
CA GLY A 77 -9.57 -3.34 6.82
C GLY A 77 -8.28 -4.12 6.63
N THR A 78 -7.31 -3.49 6.00
CA THR A 78 -5.99 -4.05 5.69
C THR A 78 -4.86 -3.08 6.01
N LEU A 79 -3.67 -3.63 6.22
CA LEU A 79 -2.41 -2.90 6.24
C LEU A 79 -1.33 -3.80 5.66
N CYS A 80 -0.65 -3.35 4.62
CA CYS A 80 0.56 -3.97 4.10
C CYS A 80 1.78 -3.47 4.87
N SER A 81 2.74 -4.37 5.14
CA SER A 81 4.06 -3.97 5.65
C SER A 81 5.14 -4.86 5.05
N TYR A 82 6.18 -4.25 4.49
CA TYR A 82 7.24 -4.97 3.77
C TYR A 82 8.62 -4.31 3.94
N GLU A 83 9.67 -5.10 3.68
CA GLU A 83 11.04 -4.62 3.63
C GLU A 83 11.42 -4.23 2.19
N PRO A 84 11.78 -2.97 1.89
CA PRO A 84 12.16 -2.54 0.53
C PRO A 84 13.34 -3.31 -0.07
N ARG A 85 14.21 -3.85 0.79
CA ARG A 85 15.35 -4.68 0.35
C ARG A 85 14.94 -6.08 -0.15
N ILE A 86 13.73 -6.53 0.15
CA ILE A 86 13.15 -7.81 -0.26
C ILE A 86 12.11 -7.59 -1.35
N ALA A 87 11.14 -6.73 -1.08
CA ALA A 87 10.11 -6.35 -2.03
C ALA A 87 10.61 -5.18 -2.89
N THR A 88 11.56 -5.47 -3.77
CA THR A 88 12.19 -4.49 -4.66
C THR A 88 11.30 -4.17 -5.87
N LYS A 89 11.68 -3.15 -6.65
CA LYS A 89 11.00 -2.81 -7.91
C LYS A 89 11.05 -3.99 -8.89
N GLU A 90 12.18 -4.68 -8.96
CA GLU A 90 12.36 -5.87 -9.81
C GLU A 90 11.41 -6.99 -9.41
N ALA A 91 11.31 -7.28 -8.10
CA ALA A 91 10.35 -8.28 -7.61
C ALA A 91 8.90 -7.91 -7.93
N PHE A 92 8.56 -6.61 -7.97
CA PHE A 92 7.24 -6.18 -8.39
C PHE A 92 7.03 -6.33 -9.90
N ILE A 93 8.05 -6.04 -10.72
CA ILE A 93 8.02 -6.29 -12.17
C ILE A 93 7.80 -7.78 -12.44
N ASP A 94 8.54 -8.66 -11.77
CA ASP A 94 8.38 -10.11 -11.90
C ASP A 94 6.95 -10.55 -11.55
N ALA A 95 6.40 -10.04 -10.46
CA ALA A 95 5.02 -10.32 -10.07
C ALA A 95 3.99 -9.85 -11.12
N LEU A 96 4.21 -8.67 -11.72
CA LEU A 96 3.35 -8.16 -12.80
C LEU A 96 3.44 -9.03 -14.05
N GLN A 97 4.63 -9.55 -14.39
CA GLN A 97 4.80 -10.48 -15.50
C GLN A 97 4.08 -11.82 -15.25
N GLU A 98 4.13 -12.35 -14.02
CA GLU A 98 3.39 -13.56 -13.64
C GLU A 98 1.86 -13.43 -13.89
N VAL A 99 1.30 -12.22 -13.74
CA VAL A 99 -0.13 -11.97 -13.99
C VAL A 99 -0.44 -11.48 -15.41
N GLY A 100 0.53 -11.62 -16.33
CA GLY A 100 0.35 -11.32 -17.74
C GLY A 100 0.30 -9.82 -18.06
N CYS A 101 0.99 -9.00 -17.27
CA CYS A 101 1.15 -7.59 -17.59
C CYS A 101 2.21 -7.42 -18.69
N GLY A 102 1.86 -6.74 -19.78
CA GLY A 102 2.73 -6.49 -20.92
C GLY A 102 3.65 -5.26 -20.74
N GLU A 103 4.18 -4.74 -21.84
CA GLU A 103 5.12 -3.59 -21.85
C GLU A 103 4.57 -2.31 -21.21
N ASN A 104 3.25 -2.10 -21.21
CA ASN A 104 2.59 -0.95 -20.57
C ASN A 104 2.87 -0.82 -19.07
N CYS A 105 3.23 -1.93 -18.40
CA CYS A 105 3.59 -1.90 -16.99
C CYS A 105 4.86 -1.10 -16.72
N VAL A 106 5.81 -1.13 -17.64
CA VAL A 106 7.09 -0.42 -17.49
C VAL A 106 6.86 1.09 -17.49
N GLU A 107 6.03 1.60 -18.40
CA GLU A 107 5.70 3.02 -18.44
C GLU A 107 5.02 3.50 -17.14
N ALA A 108 4.07 2.70 -16.62
CA ALA A 108 3.40 3.01 -15.36
C ALA A 108 4.39 3.05 -14.17
N LEU A 109 5.36 2.12 -14.15
CA LEU A 109 6.38 2.08 -13.11
C LEU A 109 7.38 3.25 -13.22
N ASP A 110 7.64 3.75 -14.40
CA ASP A 110 8.48 4.92 -14.60
C ASP A 110 7.82 6.19 -14.06
N VAL A 111 6.50 6.32 -14.20
CA VAL A 111 5.73 7.41 -13.58
C VAL A 111 5.85 7.37 -12.06
N MET A 112 5.79 6.18 -11.44
CA MET A 112 5.99 6.06 -10.00
C MET A 112 7.42 6.39 -9.58
N SER A 113 8.40 5.92 -10.35
CA SER A 113 9.83 6.09 -10.02
C SER A 113 10.29 7.54 -10.03
N CYS A 114 9.54 8.46 -10.67
CA CYS A 114 9.90 9.89 -10.64
C CYS A 114 9.79 10.49 -9.23
N CYS A 115 9.03 9.85 -8.33
CA CYS A 115 8.89 10.23 -6.93
C CYS A 115 9.65 9.27 -5.97
N ASP A 116 10.53 8.38 -6.47
CA ASP A 116 11.27 7.43 -5.64
C ASP A 116 12.17 8.15 -4.62
N PHE A 117 12.19 7.63 -3.40
CA PHE A 117 13.07 8.08 -2.32
C PHE A 117 14.16 7.07 -2.04
N ALA A 118 15.33 7.54 -1.61
CA ALA A 118 16.38 6.66 -1.12
C ALA A 118 15.97 6.07 0.24
N LEU A 119 15.60 4.80 0.27
CA LEU A 119 15.13 4.11 1.45
C LEU A 119 16.29 3.46 2.22
N ASN A 120 16.21 3.48 3.55
CA ASN A 120 17.19 2.85 4.41
C ASN A 120 17.01 1.31 4.40
N LYS A 121 18.14 0.55 4.45
CA LYS A 121 18.12 -0.92 4.45
C LYS A 121 17.42 -1.58 5.66
N ARG A 122 17.22 -0.84 6.76
CA ARG A 122 16.55 -1.31 8.00
C ARG A 122 15.15 -0.73 8.17
N THR A 123 14.54 -0.33 7.08
CA THR A 123 13.22 0.28 7.06
C THR A 123 12.13 -0.78 6.85
N LEU A 124 11.03 -0.60 7.54
CA LEU A 124 9.77 -1.27 7.23
C LEU A 124 8.85 -0.24 6.56
N MET A 125 8.39 -0.56 5.34
CA MET A 125 7.39 0.25 4.64
C MET A 125 5.99 -0.16 5.04
N PHE A 126 5.10 0.83 5.15
CA PHE A 126 3.66 0.65 5.32
C PHE A 126 2.94 1.14 4.08
N ASP A 127 2.02 0.33 3.58
CA ASP A 127 1.28 0.59 2.35
C ASP A 127 -0.14 -0.03 2.43
N PHE A 128 -1.00 0.26 1.47
CA PHE A 128 -2.36 -0.32 1.35
C PHE A 128 -3.11 -0.36 2.68
N MET A 129 -3.02 0.74 3.44
CA MET A 129 -3.74 0.91 4.69
C MET A 129 -5.14 1.43 4.40
N GLU A 130 -6.10 0.53 4.41
CA GLU A 130 -7.48 0.82 4.00
C GLU A 130 -8.50 0.17 4.92
N GLU A 131 -9.68 0.77 5.03
CA GLU A 131 -10.85 0.21 5.71
C GLU A 131 -12.10 0.34 4.83
N LEU A 132 -13.07 -0.51 5.04
CA LEU A 132 -14.35 -0.42 4.35
C LEU A 132 -15.10 0.83 4.80
N GLU A 133 -15.78 1.51 3.86
CA GLU A 133 -16.50 2.77 4.08
C GLU A 133 -17.45 2.76 5.28
N GLY A 134 -18.13 1.64 5.53
CA GLY A 134 -19.05 1.50 6.68
C GLY A 134 -18.36 1.36 8.05
N PHE A 135 -17.02 1.40 8.10
CA PHE A 135 -16.22 1.22 9.32
C PHE A 135 -15.28 2.39 9.62
N ILE A 136 -15.43 3.50 8.89
CA ILE A 136 -14.74 4.76 9.16
C ILE A 136 -15.07 5.19 10.61
N ASP A 137 -14.04 5.66 11.33
CA ASP A 137 -14.15 6.09 12.75
C ASP A 137 -14.34 4.97 13.80
N VAL A 138 -14.43 3.71 13.41
CA VAL A 138 -14.46 2.58 14.37
C VAL A 138 -13.07 2.30 14.98
N GLY A 139 -12.01 2.88 14.39
CA GLY A 139 -10.63 2.74 14.86
C GLY A 139 -9.87 1.56 14.25
N VAL A 140 -10.33 1.05 13.11
CA VAL A 140 -9.73 -0.07 12.37
C VAL A 140 -8.28 0.25 11.99
N LEU A 141 -8.06 1.36 11.27
CA LEU A 141 -6.72 1.75 10.81
C LEU A 141 -5.76 2.00 11.97
N LYS A 142 -6.23 2.64 13.05
CA LYS A 142 -5.42 2.88 14.24
C LYS A 142 -5.00 1.56 14.89
N THR A 143 -5.90 0.59 14.98
CA THR A 143 -5.62 -0.73 15.58
C THR A 143 -4.62 -1.52 14.74
N LEU A 144 -4.80 -1.55 13.41
CA LEU A 144 -3.86 -2.16 12.45
C LEU A 144 -2.46 -1.56 12.59
N MET A 145 -2.36 -0.24 12.53
CA MET A 145 -1.07 0.44 12.60
C MET A 145 -0.40 0.24 13.97
N THR A 146 -1.13 0.38 15.07
CA THR A 146 -0.58 0.14 16.42
C THR A 146 -0.02 -1.27 16.56
N LYS A 147 -0.73 -2.29 16.06
CA LYS A 147 -0.27 -3.69 16.06
C LYS A 147 0.98 -3.86 15.21
N SER A 148 1.00 -3.23 14.02
CA SER A 148 2.14 -3.33 13.10
C SER A 148 3.38 -2.64 13.66
N LEU A 149 3.26 -1.44 14.23
CA LEU A 149 4.36 -0.71 14.88
C LEU A 149 4.95 -1.48 16.05
N LEU A 150 4.10 -2.07 16.91
CA LEU A 150 4.58 -2.92 18.01
C LEU A 150 5.34 -4.14 17.47
N THR A 151 4.80 -4.81 16.46
CA THR A 151 5.44 -5.97 15.85
C THR A 151 6.78 -5.61 15.20
N ALA A 152 6.85 -4.48 14.51
CA ALA A 152 8.08 -3.96 13.90
C ALA A 152 9.17 -3.72 14.95
N ARG A 153 8.82 -3.04 16.04
CA ARG A 153 9.73 -2.81 17.17
C ARG A 153 10.26 -4.12 17.77
N LEU A 154 9.39 -5.10 18.01
CA LEU A 154 9.77 -6.41 18.55
C LEU A 154 10.68 -7.19 17.58
N LYS A 155 10.53 -7.01 16.28
CA LYS A 155 11.41 -7.59 15.25
C LYS A 155 12.74 -6.84 15.07
N GLY A 156 12.95 -5.73 15.77
CA GLY A 156 14.19 -4.95 15.74
C GLY A 156 14.34 -3.99 14.57
N TYR A 157 13.24 -3.66 13.87
CA TYR A 157 13.26 -2.54 12.92
C TYR A 157 13.57 -1.24 13.66
N ARG A 158 14.22 -0.32 12.99
CA ARG A 158 14.59 0.99 13.56
C ARG A 158 13.73 2.12 13.02
N ILE A 159 13.24 1.95 11.81
CA ILE A 159 12.54 3.00 11.05
C ILE A 159 11.30 2.36 10.38
N GLY A 160 10.17 3.02 10.55
CA GLY A 160 8.96 2.76 9.78
C GLY A 160 8.68 3.92 8.84
N GLN A 161 8.33 3.64 7.57
CA GLN A 161 8.08 4.67 6.56
C GLN A 161 6.77 4.41 5.82
N ALA A 162 6.17 5.48 5.33
CA ALA A 162 5.00 5.44 4.45
C ALA A 162 5.13 6.54 3.39
N LEU A 163 4.64 6.24 2.18
CA LEU A 163 4.51 7.21 1.10
C LEU A 163 3.07 7.68 1.00
N VAL A 164 2.87 8.99 0.93
CA VAL A 164 1.54 9.59 0.82
C VAL A 164 1.57 10.66 -0.27
N GLU A 165 0.53 10.74 -1.07
CA GLU A 165 0.43 11.79 -2.10
C GLU A 165 0.39 13.18 -1.48
N ILE A 166 1.11 14.13 -2.10
CA ILE A 166 1.05 15.56 -1.74
C ILE A 166 -0.40 16.04 -1.85
N GLY A 167 -0.88 16.68 -0.78
CA GLY A 167 -2.26 17.17 -0.69
C GLY A 167 -3.26 16.19 -0.06
N SER A 168 -2.87 14.95 0.27
CA SER A 168 -3.71 14.02 1.05
C SER A 168 -3.67 14.36 2.54
N LEU A 169 -4.25 15.51 2.89
CA LEU A 169 -4.12 16.11 4.24
C LEU A 169 -4.63 15.20 5.35
N GLU A 170 -5.76 14.53 5.16
CA GLU A 170 -6.34 13.63 6.16
C GLU A 170 -5.40 12.45 6.46
N THR A 171 -4.85 11.82 5.42
CA THR A 171 -3.89 10.72 5.55
C THR A 171 -2.62 11.19 6.25
N ILE A 172 -2.07 12.34 5.85
CA ILE A 172 -0.86 12.92 6.48
C ILE A 172 -1.12 13.21 7.97
N LEU A 173 -2.29 13.79 8.30
CA LEU A 173 -2.67 14.08 9.69
C LEU A 173 -2.87 12.80 10.51
N PHE A 174 -3.43 11.75 9.90
CA PHE A 174 -3.57 10.44 10.55
C PHE A 174 -2.19 9.87 10.94
N TYR A 175 -1.23 9.83 10.01
CA TYR A 175 0.13 9.37 10.30
C TYR A 175 0.84 10.26 11.34
N LYS A 176 0.68 11.59 11.27
CA LYS A 176 1.24 12.52 12.26
C LYS A 176 0.71 12.25 13.68
N LYS A 177 -0.59 11.95 13.83
CA LYS A 177 -1.19 11.57 15.13
C LYS A 177 -0.61 10.26 15.70
N LEU A 178 -0.05 9.39 14.85
CA LEU A 178 0.63 8.16 15.24
C LEU A 178 2.13 8.36 15.52
N GLY A 179 2.65 9.58 15.36
CA GLY A 179 4.03 9.93 15.64
C GLY A 179 4.95 9.97 14.42
N PHE A 180 4.42 9.77 13.21
CA PHE A 180 5.20 9.95 11.99
C PHE A 180 5.52 11.42 11.74
N LYS A 181 6.70 11.67 11.18
CA LYS A 181 7.17 12.99 10.74
C LYS A 181 7.38 12.99 9.25
N GLN A 182 7.09 14.10 8.59
CA GLN A 182 7.48 14.31 7.21
C GLN A 182 8.97 14.55 7.13
N VAL A 183 9.69 13.76 6.35
CA VAL A 183 11.14 13.84 6.21
C VAL A 183 11.58 14.32 4.84
N GLN A 184 10.82 13.98 3.80
CA GLN A 184 11.09 14.41 2.43
C GLN A 184 9.78 14.62 1.65
N GLU A 185 9.89 15.41 0.58
CA GLU A 185 8.81 15.63 -0.38
C GLU A 185 9.41 15.69 -1.77
N LYS A 186 8.77 15.07 -2.75
CA LYS A 186 9.15 15.11 -4.17
C LYS A 186 7.96 15.43 -5.04
N GLU A 187 8.09 16.48 -5.82
CA GLU A 187 7.17 16.82 -6.90
C GLU A 187 7.67 16.24 -8.23
N CYS A 188 6.75 15.85 -9.09
CA CYS A 188 7.03 15.36 -10.43
C CYS A 188 5.89 15.75 -11.37
N GLU A 189 6.19 16.47 -12.44
CA GLU A 189 5.18 16.90 -13.42
C GLU A 189 4.51 15.71 -14.11
N LEU A 190 5.24 14.63 -14.39
CA LEU A 190 4.68 13.42 -14.98
C LEU A 190 3.68 12.74 -14.03
N TYR A 191 3.99 12.70 -12.73
CA TYR A 191 3.08 12.18 -11.70
C TYR A 191 1.81 13.04 -11.62
N LYS A 192 1.99 14.35 -11.66
CA LYS A 192 0.88 15.31 -11.64
C LYS A 192 -0.04 15.20 -12.87
N GLU A 193 0.53 15.01 -14.03
CA GLU A 193 -0.21 14.80 -15.29
C GLU A 193 -1.07 13.52 -15.22
N LYS A 194 -0.50 12.42 -14.71
CA LYS A 194 -1.17 11.12 -14.68
C LYS A 194 -2.18 10.97 -13.53
N PHE A 195 -1.88 11.52 -12.34
CA PHE A 195 -2.67 11.29 -11.13
C PHE A 195 -3.34 12.56 -10.55
N GLY A 196 -3.09 13.73 -11.12
CA GLY A 196 -3.64 15.00 -10.62
C GLY A 196 -3.11 15.42 -9.25
N ARG A 197 -2.00 14.83 -8.79
CA ARG A 197 -1.30 15.15 -7.54
C ARG A 197 0.14 15.56 -7.84
N ALA A 198 0.65 16.54 -7.10
CA ALA A 198 1.97 17.12 -7.38
C ALA A 198 3.13 16.10 -7.23
N GLY A 199 2.96 15.06 -6.43
CA GLY A 199 3.98 14.05 -6.15
C GLY A 199 3.73 13.34 -4.83
N GLN A 200 4.80 12.98 -4.12
CA GLN A 200 4.73 12.19 -2.90
C GLN A 200 5.51 12.79 -1.73
N VAL A 201 5.03 12.51 -0.53
CA VAL A 201 5.65 12.84 0.75
C VAL A 201 6.12 11.54 1.40
N LEU A 202 7.37 11.53 1.88
CA LEU A 202 7.90 10.46 2.73
C LEU A 202 7.65 10.80 4.19
N LEU A 203 6.89 9.97 4.86
CA LEU A 203 6.62 10.02 6.29
C LEU A 203 7.44 8.94 7.00
N GLU A 204 7.99 9.26 8.17
CA GLU A 204 8.88 8.39 8.92
C GLU A 204 8.58 8.39 10.41
N ILE A 205 8.70 7.22 11.05
CA ILE A 205 8.70 7.04 12.50
C ILE A 205 9.92 6.24 12.94
N GLU A 206 10.59 6.67 13.99
CA GLU A 206 11.65 5.93 14.66
C GLU A 206 11.07 5.05 15.78
N PHE A 207 11.62 3.81 15.97
CA PHE A 207 11.18 2.83 16.96
C PHE A 207 12.03 2.82 18.24
#